data_bbc465225f5e668ac70f88ce8c14aae5
#
_entry.id   bbc465225f5e668ac70f88ce8c14aae5
#
_cell.length_a   1.000
_cell.length_b   1.000
_cell.length_c   1.000
_cell.angle_alpha   90.00
_cell.angle_beta   90.00
_cell.angle_gamma   90.00
#
_symmetry.space_group_name_H-M   'P 1'
#
loop_
_entity.id
_entity.type
_entity.pdbx_description
1 polymer ?
#
loop_
_entity_poly.entity_id
_entity_poly.type
_entity_poly.pdbx_seq_one_letter_code
_entity_poly.pdbx_strand_id
1 'polypeptide(L)'
;VFALDGQTFNLKNISVGFEREFKAQDMSGMSSLTDDSEQGEKAAMLDVSGLIAFKDLALLAQLENMSNAKDENGDRLTYRVVNDVANAFKVKTVKFSGRFSVTPQDNKMAWQVTFKLKEHNSVAEQKEQRQKDQTKPEQRENTRLKQALQQNEEATQ
;
A
#
# COMPACT_ATOMS: atom_id res chain seq x y z
N VAL A 1 0.80 -3.63 15.57
CA VAL A 1 0.31 -2.26 15.42
C VAL A 1 -0.30 -2.09 14.03
N PHE A 2 -1.44 -1.47 14.01
CA PHE A 2 -2.14 -1.13 12.76
C PHE A 2 -2.56 0.34 12.82
N ALA A 3 -2.12 1.13 11.85
CA ALA A 3 -2.44 2.54 11.80
C ALA A 3 -2.79 2.96 10.36
N LEU A 4 -3.70 3.90 10.25
CA LEU A 4 -4.05 4.57 9.00
C LEU A 4 -3.88 6.07 9.19
N ASP A 5 -3.07 6.69 8.32
CA ASP A 5 -2.73 8.12 8.38
C ASP A 5 -2.27 8.59 9.76
N GLY A 6 -1.46 7.76 10.41
CA GLY A 6 -0.92 8.07 11.73
C GLY A 6 -1.87 7.77 12.89
N GLN A 7 -3.10 7.34 12.60
CA GLN A 7 -4.06 6.99 13.61
C GLN A 7 -4.01 5.50 13.91
N THR A 8 -3.67 5.16 15.13
CA THR A 8 -3.55 3.77 15.57
C THR A 8 -4.91 3.19 15.93
N PHE A 9 -5.19 2.00 15.43
CA PHE A 9 -6.37 1.23 15.76
C PHE A 9 -5.96 0.01 16.58
N ASN A 10 -6.31 0.01 17.85
CA ASN A 10 -5.99 -1.09 18.75
C ASN A 10 -7.07 -2.18 18.66
N LEU A 11 -6.94 -3.02 17.67
CA LEU A 11 -7.81 -4.17 17.51
C LEU A 11 -7.24 -5.36 18.29
N LYS A 12 -8.08 -5.99 19.11
CA LYS A 12 -7.68 -7.23 19.78
C LYS A 12 -7.68 -8.37 18.79
N ASN A 13 -6.71 -9.26 18.93
CA ASN A 13 -6.54 -10.41 18.03
C ASN A 13 -6.50 -10.00 16.56
N ILE A 14 -5.80 -8.90 16.27
CA ILE A 14 -5.70 -8.39 14.92
C ILE A 14 -5.02 -9.40 14.01
N SER A 15 -5.61 -9.60 12.86
CA SER A 15 -5.07 -10.41 11.78
C SER A 15 -5.03 -9.58 10.51
N VAL A 16 -3.88 -9.51 9.89
CA VAL A 16 -3.70 -8.80 8.62
C VAL A 16 -3.18 -9.82 7.62
N GLY A 17 -4.03 -10.19 6.66
CA GLY A 17 -3.67 -11.07 5.56
C GLY A 17 -3.27 -10.26 4.34
N PHE A 18 -2.41 -10.82 3.52
CA PHE A 18 -1.98 -10.22 2.27
C PHE A 18 -2.37 -11.12 1.12
N GLU A 19 -2.94 -10.53 0.08
CA GLU A 19 -3.33 -11.23 -1.12
C GLU A 19 -2.96 -10.39 -2.35
N ARG A 20 -2.39 -11.03 -3.34
CA ARG A 20 -2.09 -10.40 -4.63
C ARG A 20 -2.50 -11.34 -5.73
N GLU A 21 -3.36 -10.87 -6.62
CA GLU A 21 -3.71 -11.61 -7.81
C GLU A 21 -2.74 -11.25 -8.93
N PHE A 22 -2.24 -12.27 -9.59
CA PHE A 22 -1.51 -12.09 -10.83
C PHE A 22 -2.48 -12.28 -11.99
N LYS A 23 -2.44 -11.37 -12.96
CA LYS A 23 -3.21 -11.59 -14.17
C LYS A 23 -2.68 -12.85 -14.83
N ALA A 24 -3.47 -13.91 -14.78
CA ALA A 24 -3.26 -15.03 -15.67
C ALA A 24 -3.54 -14.51 -17.07
N GLN A 25 -2.51 -14.26 -17.83
CA GLN A 25 -2.67 -13.93 -19.22
C GLN A 25 -3.19 -15.17 -19.92
N ASP A 26 -4.43 -15.09 -20.37
CA ASP A 26 -4.93 -16.06 -21.32
C ASP A 26 -4.23 -15.79 -22.64
N MET A 27 -3.21 -16.55 -22.91
CA MET A 27 -2.36 -16.40 -24.08
C MET A 27 -3.03 -16.86 -25.36
N SER A 28 -4.27 -17.28 -25.29
CA SER A 28 -5.00 -17.78 -26.46
C SER A 28 -5.37 -16.64 -27.39
N GLY A 29 -4.54 -16.39 -28.37
CA GLY A 29 -4.91 -15.62 -29.55
C GLY A 29 -4.42 -14.20 -29.65
N MET A 30 -3.55 -13.75 -28.78
CA MET A 30 -3.04 -12.39 -28.87
C MET A 30 -1.52 -12.36 -28.91
N SER A 31 -1.01 -12.04 -30.07
CA SER A 31 0.42 -12.09 -30.35
C SER A 31 1.22 -10.85 -29.97
N SER A 32 0.59 -9.82 -29.47
CA SER A 32 1.27 -8.54 -29.18
C SER A 32 1.55 -8.34 -27.70
N LEU A 33 1.99 -9.37 -27.04
CA LEU A 33 1.83 -9.50 -25.63
C LEU A 33 3.02 -9.28 -24.77
N THR A 34 4.09 -8.83 -25.37
CA THR A 34 5.30 -8.49 -24.62
C THR A 34 5.12 -7.30 -23.70
N ASP A 35 4.22 -6.40 -24.03
CA ASP A 35 3.96 -5.24 -23.20
C ASP A 35 3.01 -5.53 -22.04
N ASP A 36 2.18 -6.55 -22.17
CA ASP A 36 1.21 -6.90 -21.13
C ASP A 36 1.84 -7.63 -19.96
N SER A 37 3.00 -8.23 -20.14
CA SER A 37 3.70 -8.92 -19.08
C SER A 37 4.15 -7.98 -17.97
N GLU A 38 4.41 -6.72 -18.28
CA GLU A 38 4.77 -5.71 -17.30
C GLU A 38 3.57 -5.10 -16.57
N GLN A 39 2.40 -5.20 -17.14
CA GLN A 39 1.15 -4.69 -16.55
C GLN A 39 0.46 -5.71 -15.66
N GLY A 40 1.05 -6.88 -15.47
CA GLY A 40 0.40 -8.05 -14.92
C GLY A 40 0.19 -8.07 -13.42
N GLU A 41 0.70 -7.12 -12.67
CA GLU A 41 0.48 -7.09 -11.24
C GLU A 41 -0.76 -6.26 -10.90
N LYS A 42 -1.80 -6.93 -10.45
CA LYS A 42 -2.93 -6.25 -9.83
C LYS A 42 -2.52 -5.70 -8.47
N ALA A 43 -3.24 -4.68 -8.02
CA ALA A 43 -3.03 -4.12 -6.70
C ALA A 43 -3.18 -5.18 -5.62
N ALA A 44 -2.34 -5.10 -4.61
CA ALA A 44 -2.42 -5.99 -3.45
C ALA A 44 -3.66 -5.68 -2.62
N MET A 45 -4.17 -6.70 -1.96
CA MET A 45 -5.27 -6.60 -1.01
C MET A 45 -4.78 -6.98 0.38
N LEU A 46 -5.18 -6.20 1.37
CA LEU A 46 -4.98 -6.54 2.77
C LEU A 46 -6.33 -6.91 3.37
N ASP A 47 -6.41 -8.08 3.95
CA ASP A 47 -7.57 -8.51 4.72
C ASP A 47 -7.30 -8.26 6.20
N VAL A 48 -8.03 -7.34 6.79
CA VAL A 48 -7.85 -6.97 8.18
C VAL A 48 -9.06 -7.44 8.99
N SER A 49 -8.81 -8.15 10.06
CA SER A 49 -9.83 -8.55 11.01
C SER A 49 -9.33 -8.37 12.43
N GLY A 50 -10.27 -8.12 13.33
CA GLY A 50 -9.94 -7.94 14.73
C GLY A 50 -11.17 -7.67 15.56
N LEU A 51 -10.99 -7.53 16.87
CA LEU A 51 -12.05 -7.28 17.81
C LEU A 51 -11.96 -5.85 18.36
N ILE A 52 -13.08 -5.16 18.39
CA ILE A 52 -13.23 -3.87 19.05
C ILE A 52 -14.16 -4.07 20.23
N ALA A 53 -13.71 -3.75 21.43
CA ALA A 53 -14.54 -3.88 22.64
C ALA A 53 -15.80 -3.04 22.55
N PHE A 54 -16.91 -3.53 23.15
CA PHE A 54 -18.17 -2.79 23.14
C PHE A 54 -18.04 -1.39 23.72
N LYS A 55 -17.17 -1.19 24.69
CA LYS A 55 -16.90 0.12 25.28
C LYS A 55 -16.21 1.10 24.33
N ASP A 56 -15.59 0.61 23.28
CA ASP A 56 -14.80 1.43 22.34
C ASP A 56 -15.63 1.75 21.07
N LEU A 57 -16.89 2.09 21.25
CA LEU A 57 -17.80 2.43 20.16
C LEU A 57 -17.29 3.59 19.31
N ALA A 58 -16.60 4.55 19.91
CA ALA A 58 -16.02 5.68 19.18
C ALA A 58 -14.98 5.23 18.15
N LEU A 59 -14.16 4.23 18.50
CA LEU A 59 -13.18 3.66 17.57
C LEU A 59 -13.86 2.99 16.38
N LEU A 60 -14.94 2.26 16.63
CA LEU A 60 -15.72 1.63 15.60
C LEU A 60 -16.35 2.67 14.66
N ALA A 61 -16.96 3.72 15.22
CA ALA A 61 -17.55 4.79 14.44
C ALA A 61 -16.50 5.51 13.57
N GLN A 62 -15.31 5.71 14.10
CA GLN A 62 -14.23 6.35 13.40
C GLN A 62 -13.73 5.51 12.22
N LEU A 63 -13.59 4.22 12.44
CA LEU A 63 -13.17 3.30 11.38
C LEU A 63 -14.21 3.25 10.26
N GLU A 64 -15.48 3.24 10.61
CA GLU A 64 -16.58 3.29 9.64
C GLU A 64 -16.59 4.60 8.86
N ASN A 65 -16.40 5.72 9.53
CA ASN A 65 -16.32 7.02 8.87
C ASN A 65 -15.16 7.08 7.87
N MET A 66 -14.01 6.55 8.24
CA MET A 66 -12.86 6.47 7.33
C MET A 66 -13.17 5.59 6.12
N SER A 67 -13.90 4.50 6.32
CA SER A 67 -14.26 3.60 5.22
C SER A 67 -15.19 4.26 4.20
N ASN A 68 -16.03 5.18 4.63
CA ASN A 68 -17.00 5.87 3.79
C ASN A 68 -16.53 7.23 3.27
N ALA A 69 -15.44 7.76 3.78
CA ALA A 69 -14.95 9.08 3.40
C ALA A 69 -14.59 9.11 1.91
N LYS A 70 -15.03 10.15 1.24
CA LYS A 70 -14.81 10.34 -0.19
C LYS A 70 -14.19 11.72 -0.44
N ASP A 71 -13.46 11.82 -1.53
CA ASP A 71 -12.92 13.09 -1.99
C ASP A 71 -13.94 13.88 -2.80
N GLU A 72 -13.51 15.04 -3.34
CA GLU A 72 -14.38 15.91 -4.13
C GLU A 72 -14.90 15.22 -5.42
N ASN A 73 -14.16 14.25 -5.93
CA ASN A 73 -14.52 13.52 -7.15
C ASN A 73 -15.44 12.31 -6.88
N GLY A 74 -15.76 12.04 -5.63
CA GLY A 74 -16.57 10.89 -5.24
C GLY A 74 -15.78 9.61 -5.07
N ASP A 75 -14.47 9.65 -5.19
CA ASP A 75 -13.59 8.50 -4.94
C ASP A 75 -13.31 8.36 -3.46
N ARG A 76 -13.16 7.13 -2.99
CA ARG A 76 -12.81 6.88 -1.59
C ARG A 76 -11.43 7.43 -1.29
N LEU A 77 -11.29 7.99 -0.10
CA LEU A 77 -10.00 8.52 0.34
C LEU A 77 -8.96 7.41 0.46
N THR A 78 -7.73 7.77 0.17
CA THR A 78 -6.58 6.89 0.39
C THR A 78 -5.93 7.20 1.73
N TYR A 79 -5.40 6.16 2.36
CA TYR A 79 -4.76 6.26 3.68
C TYR A 79 -3.39 5.62 3.63
N ARG A 80 -2.45 6.23 4.35
CA ARG A 80 -1.15 5.63 4.55
C ARG A 80 -1.27 4.55 5.64
N VAL A 81 -0.95 3.32 5.27
CA VAL A 81 -1.03 2.19 6.19
C VAL A 81 0.33 1.95 6.85
N VAL A 82 0.31 1.71 8.15
CA VAL A 82 1.47 1.27 8.92
C VAL A 82 1.10 -0.03 9.63
N ASN A 83 1.75 -1.10 9.23
CA ASN A 83 1.57 -2.42 9.79
C ASN A 83 2.73 -3.31 9.34
N ASP A 84 3.09 -4.30 10.14
CA ASP A 84 4.22 -5.16 9.85
C ASP A 84 4.07 -5.93 8.54
N VAL A 85 2.86 -6.45 8.26
CA VAL A 85 2.57 -7.17 7.02
C VAL A 85 2.63 -6.21 5.83
N ALA A 86 2.00 -5.06 5.96
CA ALA A 86 2.02 -4.04 4.90
C ALA A 86 3.46 -3.58 4.61
N ASN A 87 4.25 -3.38 5.65
CA ASN A 87 5.65 -3.00 5.49
C ASN A 87 6.48 -4.08 4.81
N ALA A 88 6.27 -5.34 5.18
CA ALA A 88 6.98 -6.47 4.59
C ALA A 88 6.74 -6.57 3.08
N PHE A 89 5.53 -6.28 2.64
CA PHE A 89 5.15 -6.33 1.23
C PHE A 89 5.18 -4.96 0.54
N LYS A 90 5.72 -3.94 1.22
CA LYS A 90 5.90 -2.59 0.67
C LYS A 90 4.59 -1.91 0.27
N VAL A 91 3.51 -2.24 0.92
CA VAL A 91 2.22 -1.57 0.75
C VAL A 91 2.23 -0.30 1.58
N LYS A 92 2.14 0.84 0.94
CA LYS A 92 2.24 2.14 1.62
C LYS A 92 0.90 2.86 1.72
N THR A 93 0.17 2.92 0.63
CA THR A 93 -1.09 3.65 0.53
C THR A 93 -2.19 2.68 0.14
N VAL A 94 -3.31 2.77 0.84
CA VAL A 94 -4.46 1.88 0.64
C VAL A 94 -5.76 2.66 0.65
N LYS A 95 -6.79 2.06 0.09
CA LYS A 95 -8.17 2.54 0.21
C LYS A 95 -9.07 1.39 0.60
N PHE A 96 -10.15 1.69 1.29
CA PHE A 96 -11.14 0.68 1.61
C PHE A 96 -11.78 0.15 0.34
N SER A 97 -11.91 -1.16 0.24
CA SER A 97 -12.45 -1.83 -0.93
C SER A 97 -13.19 -3.09 -0.49
N GLY A 98 -14.18 -3.48 -1.28
CA GLY A 98 -14.94 -4.67 -0.98
C GLY A 98 -15.92 -4.45 0.17
N ARG A 99 -15.84 -5.32 1.16
CA ARG A 99 -16.82 -5.36 2.25
C ARG A 99 -16.24 -4.87 3.57
N PHE A 100 -16.97 -4.02 4.26
CA PHE A 100 -16.74 -3.67 5.65
C PHE A 100 -17.84 -4.32 6.49
N SER A 101 -17.45 -5.21 7.39
CA SER A 101 -18.40 -6.02 8.15
C SER A 101 -18.12 -5.91 9.64
N VAL A 102 -19.19 -5.76 10.42
CA VAL A 102 -19.13 -5.71 11.88
C VAL A 102 -20.16 -6.68 12.42
N THR A 103 -19.72 -7.63 13.23
CA THR A 103 -20.58 -8.64 13.82
C THR A 103 -20.38 -8.68 15.34
N PRO A 104 -21.42 -8.58 16.14
CA PRO A 104 -21.27 -8.66 17.59
C PRO A 104 -20.85 -10.05 18.03
N GLN A 105 -19.94 -10.10 18.98
CA GLN A 105 -19.47 -11.33 19.63
C GLN A 105 -19.80 -11.20 21.13
N ASP A 106 -20.98 -11.63 21.52
CA ASP A 106 -21.48 -11.41 22.89
C ASP A 106 -20.61 -12.10 23.94
N ASN A 107 -20.11 -13.30 23.63
CA ASN A 107 -19.23 -14.05 24.54
C ASN A 107 -17.88 -13.36 24.76
N LYS A 108 -17.49 -12.44 23.89
CA LYS A 108 -16.22 -11.70 24.00
C LYS A 108 -16.44 -10.23 24.35
N MET A 109 -17.68 -9.79 24.47
CA MET A 109 -18.06 -8.39 24.69
C MET A 109 -17.38 -7.44 23.71
N ALA A 110 -17.35 -7.82 22.44
CA ALA A 110 -16.66 -7.09 21.39
C ALA A 110 -17.37 -7.29 20.05
N TRP A 111 -17.08 -6.39 19.10
CA TRP A 111 -17.46 -6.58 17.70
C TRP A 111 -16.31 -7.18 16.93
N GLN A 112 -16.61 -8.20 16.14
CA GLN A 112 -15.72 -8.70 15.12
C GLN A 112 -15.80 -7.77 13.91
N VAL A 113 -14.69 -7.11 13.61
CA VAL A 113 -14.59 -6.18 12.47
C VAL A 113 -13.75 -6.83 11.41
N THR A 114 -14.24 -6.81 10.17
CA THR A 114 -13.51 -7.35 9.01
C THR A 114 -13.64 -6.38 7.86
N PHE A 115 -12.53 -6.02 7.26
CA PHE A 115 -12.53 -5.13 6.11
C PHE A 115 -11.34 -5.42 5.22
N LYS A 116 -11.43 -4.97 3.97
CA LYS A 116 -10.38 -5.13 2.98
C LYS A 116 -9.83 -3.77 2.59
N LEU A 117 -8.53 -3.72 2.41
CA LEU A 117 -7.80 -2.54 1.94
C LEU A 117 -7.11 -2.90 0.64
N LYS A 118 -7.37 -2.11 -0.38
CA LYS A 118 -6.72 -2.27 -1.68
C LYS A 118 -5.56 -1.31 -1.78
N GLU A 119 -4.41 -1.81 -2.19
CA GLU A 119 -3.25 -0.97 -2.47
C GLU A 119 -3.60 0.06 -3.53
N HIS A 120 -3.25 1.30 -3.26
CA HIS A 120 -3.43 2.39 -4.20
C HIS A 120 -2.09 3.04 -4.51
N ASN A 121 -1.68 2.92 -5.75
CA ASN A 121 -0.49 3.58 -6.26
C ASN A 121 -0.93 4.59 -7.31
N SER A 122 -0.77 5.87 -7.02
CA SER A 122 -1.02 6.88 -8.04
C SER A 122 0.02 6.77 -9.15
N VAL A 123 -0.39 7.09 -10.37
CA VAL A 123 0.52 7.06 -11.52
C VAL A 123 1.73 7.99 -11.30
N ALA A 124 1.50 9.13 -10.65
CA ALA A 124 2.56 10.07 -10.31
C ALA A 124 3.58 9.49 -9.33
N GLU A 125 3.11 8.82 -8.28
CA GLU A 125 3.98 8.16 -7.32
C GLU A 125 4.81 7.05 -7.94
N GLN A 126 4.20 6.26 -8.83
CA GLN A 126 4.91 5.22 -9.56
C GLN A 126 6.01 5.80 -10.44
N LYS A 127 5.74 6.90 -11.13
CA LYS A 127 6.75 7.57 -11.95
C LYS A 127 7.89 8.12 -11.11
N GLU A 128 7.60 8.77 -10.00
CA GLU A 128 8.62 9.29 -9.10
C GLU A 128 9.49 8.17 -8.52
N GLN A 129 8.88 7.06 -8.14
CA GLN A 129 9.61 5.94 -7.60
C GLN A 129 10.51 5.29 -8.65
N ARG A 130 10.01 5.14 -9.87
CA ARG A 130 10.83 4.63 -10.99
C ARG A 130 11.98 5.56 -11.31
N GLN A 131 11.75 6.87 -11.30
CA GLN A 131 12.81 7.86 -11.52
C GLN A 131 13.86 7.82 -10.43
N LYS A 132 13.44 7.72 -9.17
CA LYS A 132 14.37 7.60 -8.04
C LYS A 132 15.21 6.35 -8.12
N ASP A 133 14.61 5.24 -8.48
CA ASP A 133 15.30 3.97 -8.62
C ASP A 133 16.27 3.96 -9.80
N GLN A 134 15.93 4.66 -10.89
CA GLN A 134 16.79 4.77 -12.07
C GLN A 134 17.91 5.80 -11.90
N THR A 135 17.65 6.91 -11.21
CA THR A 135 18.61 8.01 -11.11
C THR A 135 19.66 7.82 -10.01
N LYS A 136 19.35 7.08 -8.96
CA LYS A 136 20.29 6.84 -7.87
C LYS A 136 21.61 6.19 -8.29
N PRO A 137 21.63 5.12 -9.10
CA PRO A 137 22.89 4.54 -9.56
C PRO A 137 23.65 5.47 -10.50
N GLU A 138 22.96 6.15 -11.40
CA GLU A 138 23.57 7.07 -12.35
C GLU A 138 24.22 8.28 -11.67
N GLN A 139 23.61 8.84 -10.66
CA GLN A 139 24.17 9.96 -9.91
C GLN A 139 25.45 9.57 -9.18
N ARG A 140 25.54 8.36 -8.64
CA ARG A 140 26.75 7.87 -7.99
C ARG A 140 27.89 7.67 -8.99
N GLU A 141 27.61 7.11 -10.14
CA GLU A 141 28.60 6.92 -11.19
C GLU A 141 29.08 8.27 -11.74
N ASN A 142 28.18 9.19 -12.01
CA ASN A 142 28.53 10.53 -12.49
C ASN A 142 29.38 11.30 -11.50
N THR A 143 29.11 11.17 -10.22
CA THR A 143 29.89 11.83 -9.18
C THR A 143 31.29 11.27 -9.10
N ARG A 144 31.45 9.95 -9.20
CA ARG A 144 32.76 9.30 -9.23
C ARG A 144 33.56 9.67 -10.46
N LEU A 145 32.91 9.72 -11.62
CA LEU A 145 33.54 10.15 -12.86
C LEU A 145 34.01 11.61 -12.81
N LYS A 146 33.19 12.49 -12.27
CA LYS A 146 33.52 13.90 -12.09
C LYS A 146 34.72 14.06 -11.13
N GLN A 147 34.73 13.34 -10.04
CA GLN A 147 35.85 13.37 -9.10
C GLN A 147 37.12 12.83 -9.71
N ALA A 148 37.05 11.74 -10.48
CA ALA A 148 38.17 11.17 -11.15
C ALA A 148 38.72 12.11 -12.24
N LEU A 149 37.86 12.77 -12.99
CA LEU A 149 38.24 13.78 -14.00
C LEU A 149 38.92 15.00 -13.37
N GLN A 150 38.38 15.49 -12.24
CA GLN A 150 39.00 16.60 -11.53
C GLN A 150 40.36 16.24 -10.97
N GLN A 151 40.54 15.06 -10.42
CA GLN A 151 41.82 14.59 -9.93
C GLN A 151 42.84 14.42 -11.07
N ASN A 152 42.40 13.97 -12.23
CA ASN A 152 43.27 13.88 -13.40
C ASN A 152 43.67 15.25 -13.93
N GLU A 153 42.77 16.21 -13.96
CA GLU A 153 43.10 17.59 -14.36
C GLU A 153 44.09 18.24 -13.41
N GLU A 154 43.92 18.04 -12.12
CA GLU A 154 44.86 18.56 -11.13
C GLU A 154 46.21 17.87 -11.20
N ALA A 155 46.27 16.60 -11.57
CA ALA A 155 47.48 15.84 -11.70
C ALA A 155 48.29 16.21 -12.97
N THR A 156 47.63 16.75 -14.00
CA THR A 156 48.27 17.17 -15.25
C THR A 156 48.73 18.62 -15.26
N GLN A 157 48.40 19.37 -14.26
CA GLN A 157 48.90 20.73 -14.07
C GLN A 157 50.14 20.70 -13.15
#